data_c8a1d4589f760766aefbbe776da1ce4e
#
_entry.id   c8a1d4589f760766aefbbe776da1ce4e
#
_cell.length_a   1.000
_cell.length_b   1.000
_cell.length_c   1.000
_cell.angle_alpha   90.00
_cell.angle_beta   90.00
_cell.angle_gamma   90.00
#
_symmetry.space_group_name_H-M   'P 1'
#
loop_
_entity.id
_entity.type
_entity.pdbx_description
1 polymer ?
#
loop_
_entity_poly.entity_id
_entity_poly.type
_entity_poly.pdbx_seq_one_letter_code
_entity_poly.pdbx_strand_id
1 'polypeptide(L)'
;DPSSAKALYAIENSGEFFVKLRCKYNNKYLGTDGTTASSAVYSDKDGTDTRHLWYLTTDVHQAPPADTSVYVINPAATRQQFEGWGISLCWWANMCGKWSDEKIDELVDWLVSPDGLDYRIFRYNIGGGDDPQNRNCTPHHMGSGKGLRAEMEGFKDSPDGEYIWSRDAAQRKIMLKIKERRPDAIFEAFSNSCPYYMTYSGCCAGHTDASADNLKPEYYEAFAHYLVDVCRHYKEEYGIEFRTLSPFNEPMTSYWGSNGGQEGCHFDIASQVAFLKVLHPILEASGLNTVISASEETDAAQSVRDFEGYQAAGVLPLVGQWNTHTYSATTQARSQISALCKEQGIRLWMSEVGSGGSGIAGNLNLAQKLMDDIRYIMPVAWVDWQYVEEGNDQWCLVQGDFTKQTYHKVKNYSIRQHFSKFIRPGYTFLTSLNGQTLAARNPEGDSLIIVAINPNALPVVHRADLSFYESISSELTALRSSETEDLSPTADYTLKDRILTYKLPAYSIVTFVIPVEESADADNAIRPGLPYWICPRNAADQALQ
;
A
#
# COMPACT_ATOMS: atom_id res chain seq x y z
N ASP A 1 5.09 31.31 -29.75
CA ASP A 1 4.43 32.56 -29.36
C ASP A 1 2.98 32.23 -28.96
N PRO A 2 2.61 32.34 -27.67
CA PRO A 2 1.25 32.06 -27.18
C PRO A 2 0.15 32.92 -27.79
N SER A 3 0.50 34.06 -28.37
CA SER A 3 -0.43 34.96 -29.08
C SER A 3 -0.71 34.53 -30.50
N SER A 4 0.06 33.61 -31.06
CA SER A 4 -0.11 33.07 -32.41
C SER A 4 -1.38 32.22 -32.51
N ALA A 5 -2.17 32.43 -33.58
CA ALA A 5 -3.33 31.58 -33.86
C ALA A 5 -2.98 30.09 -34.01
N LYS A 6 -1.72 29.78 -34.32
CA LYS A 6 -1.22 28.40 -34.41
C LYS A 6 -1.05 27.73 -33.05
N ALA A 7 -0.95 28.52 -31.96
CA ALA A 7 -0.84 28.02 -30.59
C ALA A 7 -2.18 27.98 -29.84
N LEU A 8 -3.28 28.37 -30.49
CA LEU A 8 -4.60 28.41 -29.88
C LEU A 8 -5.36 27.10 -30.15
N TYR A 9 -5.84 26.48 -29.08
CA TYR A 9 -6.65 25.28 -29.15
C TYR A 9 -8.04 25.51 -28.55
N ALA A 10 -9.04 24.86 -29.11
CA ALA A 10 -10.35 24.73 -28.47
C ALA A 10 -10.37 23.41 -27.70
N ILE A 11 -10.87 23.45 -26.47
CA ILE A 11 -11.09 22.26 -25.64
C ILE A 11 -12.48 21.72 -25.93
N GLU A 12 -12.58 20.46 -26.33
CA GLU A 12 -13.84 19.78 -26.59
C GLU A 12 -13.95 18.57 -25.67
N ASN A 13 -15.04 18.46 -24.92
CA ASN A 13 -15.28 17.31 -24.06
C ASN A 13 -15.40 16.03 -24.88
N SER A 14 -14.78 14.95 -24.42
CA SER A 14 -14.79 13.65 -25.07
C SER A 14 -14.96 12.52 -24.05
N GLY A 15 -16.01 12.60 -23.27
CA GLY A 15 -16.33 11.67 -22.18
C GLY A 15 -16.08 12.29 -20.81
N GLU A 16 -16.31 11.50 -19.77
CA GLU A 16 -16.39 11.95 -18.38
C GLU A 16 -15.05 12.53 -17.87
N PHE A 17 -13.91 12.11 -18.44
CA PHE A 17 -12.58 12.48 -17.96
C PHE A 17 -11.63 12.96 -19.05
N PHE A 18 -12.06 13.01 -20.29
CA PHE A 18 -11.17 13.30 -21.41
C PHE A 18 -11.64 14.49 -22.26
N VAL A 19 -10.66 15.15 -22.82
CA VAL A 19 -10.89 16.25 -23.77
C VAL A 19 -10.16 15.97 -25.07
N LYS A 20 -10.63 16.59 -26.16
CA LYS A 20 -9.90 16.76 -27.40
C LYS A 20 -9.47 18.21 -27.53
N LEU A 21 -8.24 18.41 -27.97
CA LEU A 21 -7.68 19.73 -28.21
C LEU A 21 -7.67 19.99 -29.71
N ARG A 22 -8.58 20.84 -30.18
CA ARG A 22 -8.68 21.21 -31.60
C ARG A 22 -7.96 22.53 -31.87
N CYS A 23 -6.96 22.50 -32.71
CA CYS A 23 -6.21 23.68 -33.13
C CYS A 23 -7.10 24.65 -33.95
N LYS A 24 -7.19 25.90 -33.48
CA LYS A 24 -7.99 26.94 -34.15
C LYS A 24 -7.46 27.37 -35.50
N TYR A 25 -6.18 27.09 -35.79
CA TYR A 25 -5.55 27.47 -37.05
C TYR A 25 -5.90 26.51 -38.21
N ASN A 26 -5.76 25.19 -37.98
CA ASN A 26 -5.93 24.18 -39.03
C ASN A 26 -7.14 23.26 -38.81
N ASN A 27 -7.89 23.48 -37.77
CA ASN A 27 -9.06 22.70 -37.39
C ASN A 27 -8.78 21.20 -37.15
N LYS A 28 -7.51 20.83 -36.85
CA LYS A 28 -7.07 19.47 -36.58
C LYS A 28 -6.85 19.26 -35.08
N TYR A 29 -6.87 18.00 -34.67
CA TYR A 29 -6.69 17.65 -33.29
C TYR A 29 -5.22 17.43 -32.94
N LEU A 30 -4.86 17.82 -31.72
CA LEU A 30 -3.57 17.49 -31.13
C LEU A 30 -3.54 15.99 -30.82
N GLY A 31 -2.50 15.31 -31.23
CA GLY A 31 -2.30 13.88 -31.01
C GLY A 31 -0.83 13.55 -30.76
N THR A 32 -0.58 12.37 -30.25
CA THR A 32 0.77 11.83 -30.03
C THR A 32 0.90 10.45 -30.66
N ASP A 33 2.10 10.11 -31.16
CA ASP A 33 2.40 8.81 -31.75
C ASP A 33 2.96 7.80 -30.73
N GLY A 34 3.11 8.20 -29.49
CA GLY A 34 3.65 7.35 -28.42
C GLY A 34 3.30 7.78 -27.01
N THR A 35 3.86 7.05 -26.07
CA THR A 35 3.60 7.20 -24.63
C THR A 35 4.81 7.64 -23.83
N THR A 36 5.91 8.01 -24.49
CA THR A 36 7.14 8.46 -23.83
C THR A 36 7.27 9.98 -23.89
N ALA A 37 8.06 10.57 -22.98
CA ALA A 37 8.33 12.00 -22.95
C ALA A 37 8.96 12.54 -24.25
N SER A 38 9.57 11.67 -25.07
CA SER A 38 10.17 11.99 -26.36
C SER A 38 9.24 11.75 -27.55
N SER A 39 8.00 11.30 -27.31
CA SER A 39 7.04 11.07 -28.40
C SER A 39 6.65 12.37 -29.06
N ALA A 40 6.60 12.36 -30.41
CA ALA A 40 6.20 13.52 -31.15
C ALA A 40 4.73 13.89 -30.91
N VAL A 41 4.48 15.19 -30.79
CA VAL A 41 3.13 15.75 -30.67
C VAL A 41 2.85 16.61 -31.87
N TYR A 42 1.73 16.38 -32.57
CA TYR A 42 1.36 17.09 -33.77
C TYR A 42 -0.13 17.40 -33.85
N SER A 43 -0.47 18.41 -34.61
CA SER A 43 -1.83 18.87 -34.83
C SER A 43 -2.24 18.66 -36.29
N ASP A 44 -2.36 17.42 -36.71
CA ASP A 44 -2.69 17.03 -38.09
C ASP A 44 -3.77 15.95 -38.19
N LYS A 45 -4.34 15.55 -37.07
CA LYS A 45 -5.24 14.39 -36.93
C LYS A 45 -6.72 14.78 -37.08
N ASP A 46 -7.55 13.79 -37.38
CA ASP A 46 -9.01 13.96 -37.54
C ASP A 46 -9.79 13.75 -36.21
N GLY A 47 -9.12 13.31 -35.15
CA GLY A 47 -9.73 13.11 -33.83
C GLY A 47 -10.56 11.84 -33.72
N THR A 48 -10.36 10.85 -34.58
CA THR A 48 -11.15 9.62 -34.62
C THR A 48 -10.65 8.51 -33.71
N ASP A 49 -9.38 8.57 -33.26
CA ASP A 49 -8.78 7.52 -32.40
C ASP A 49 -8.38 8.04 -31.03
N THR A 50 -8.00 7.12 -30.14
CA THR A 50 -7.67 7.42 -28.75
C THR A 50 -6.38 8.23 -28.56
N ARG A 51 -5.54 8.34 -29.55
CA ARG A 51 -4.30 9.15 -29.52
C ARG A 51 -4.57 10.65 -29.48
N HIS A 52 -5.81 11.06 -29.68
CA HIS A 52 -6.26 12.46 -29.58
C HIS A 52 -6.98 12.76 -28.26
N LEU A 53 -7.11 11.79 -27.37
CA LEU A 53 -7.74 11.97 -26.09
C LEU A 53 -6.69 12.43 -25.07
N TRP A 54 -6.94 13.57 -24.46
CA TRP A 54 -6.09 14.20 -23.47
C TRP A 54 -6.84 14.27 -22.15
N TYR A 55 -6.12 14.05 -21.09
CA TYR A 55 -6.62 14.21 -19.73
C TYR A 55 -6.19 15.57 -19.21
N LEU A 56 -7.13 16.37 -18.75
CA LEU A 56 -6.84 17.61 -18.03
C LEU A 56 -6.74 17.27 -16.54
N THR A 57 -5.60 17.53 -15.97
CA THR A 57 -5.35 17.26 -14.55
C THR A 57 -4.64 18.45 -13.91
N THR A 58 -4.95 18.66 -12.65
CA THR A 58 -4.15 19.48 -11.75
C THR A 58 -3.04 18.67 -11.09
N ASP A 59 -2.95 17.36 -11.39
CA ASP A 59 -1.95 16.43 -10.86
C ASP A 59 -0.80 16.27 -11.86
N VAL A 60 0.37 16.78 -11.50
CA VAL A 60 1.60 16.66 -12.29
C VAL A 60 2.56 15.76 -11.54
N HIS A 61 2.98 14.71 -12.21
CA HIS A 61 3.95 13.77 -11.67
C HIS A 61 5.39 14.29 -11.65
N GLN A 62 5.66 15.41 -12.26
CA GLN A 62 6.93 16.12 -12.10
C GLN A 62 6.70 17.30 -11.14
N ALA A 63 7.31 17.22 -9.97
CA ALA A 63 7.34 18.35 -9.06
C ALA A 63 7.97 19.56 -9.78
N PRO A 64 7.31 20.72 -9.80
CA PRO A 64 7.98 21.95 -10.21
C PRO A 64 9.20 22.19 -9.31
N PRO A 65 10.17 22.99 -9.76
CA PRO A 65 11.35 23.31 -8.93
C PRO A 65 10.91 23.74 -7.54
N ALA A 66 11.55 23.20 -6.52
CA ALA A 66 11.15 23.25 -5.10
C ALA A 66 10.90 24.66 -4.51
N ASP A 67 11.13 25.70 -5.24
CA ASP A 67 11.28 27.04 -4.68
C ASP A 67 10.16 28.03 -4.97
N THR A 68 9.21 27.73 -5.86
CA THR A 68 8.21 28.75 -6.28
C THR A 68 6.82 28.24 -6.60
N SER A 69 6.55 26.95 -6.52
CA SER A 69 5.26 26.45 -6.99
C SER A 69 4.18 26.46 -5.93
N VAL A 70 3.16 27.24 -6.18
CA VAL A 70 1.86 27.08 -5.56
C VAL A 70 1.21 25.86 -6.16
N TYR A 71 0.92 24.84 -5.36
CA TYR A 71 0.12 23.69 -5.79
C TYR A 71 -1.33 23.85 -5.34
N VAL A 72 -2.22 23.36 -6.16
CA VAL A 72 -3.67 23.53 -5.95
C VAL A 72 -4.24 22.28 -5.28
N ILE A 73 -5.12 22.46 -4.30
CA ILE A 73 -5.99 21.41 -3.76
C ILE A 73 -7.44 21.75 -4.12
N ASN A 74 -8.02 20.91 -4.98
CA ASN A 74 -9.41 21.01 -5.38
C ASN A 74 -10.22 19.89 -4.73
N PRO A 75 -11.25 20.17 -3.90
CA PRO A 75 -12.10 19.15 -3.28
C PRO A 75 -12.85 18.28 -4.29
N ALA A 76 -13.11 18.77 -5.51
CA ALA A 76 -13.74 17.99 -6.57
C ALA A 76 -12.76 17.04 -7.29
N ALA A 77 -11.45 17.25 -7.17
CA ALA A 77 -10.43 16.37 -7.76
C ALA A 77 -10.17 15.14 -6.87
N THR A 78 -11.23 14.36 -6.65
CA THR A 78 -11.22 13.18 -5.79
C THR A 78 -10.49 12.00 -6.42
N ARG A 79 -9.88 11.20 -5.55
CA ARG A 79 -9.23 9.93 -5.89
C ARG A 79 -9.91 8.77 -5.14
N GLN A 80 -9.16 7.76 -4.70
CA GLN A 80 -9.72 6.63 -3.99
C GLN A 80 -10.25 7.00 -2.61
N GLN A 81 -11.33 6.35 -2.20
CA GLN A 81 -11.76 6.30 -0.82
C GLN A 81 -10.93 5.26 -0.06
N PHE A 82 -10.53 5.59 1.15
CA PHE A 82 -9.57 4.81 1.90
C PHE A 82 -10.24 3.89 2.93
N GLU A 83 -9.83 2.63 2.98
CA GLU A 83 -10.32 1.62 3.94
C GLU A 83 -9.50 1.61 5.22
N GLY A 84 -8.22 1.92 5.16
CA GLY A 84 -7.40 2.01 6.37
C GLY A 84 -5.93 1.67 6.21
N TRP A 85 -5.23 1.92 7.30
CA TRP A 85 -3.83 1.57 7.52
C TRP A 85 -3.74 0.24 8.23
N GLY A 86 -2.69 -0.50 7.94
CA GLY A 86 -2.48 -1.80 8.54
C GLY A 86 -1.03 -2.17 8.73
N ILE A 87 -0.83 -3.37 9.29
CA ILE A 87 0.49 -3.93 9.51
C ILE A 87 0.46 -5.47 9.45
N SER A 88 1.58 -6.07 9.03
CA SER A 88 1.78 -7.50 9.17
C SER A 88 2.02 -7.89 10.64
N LEU A 89 1.49 -9.04 11.05
CA LEU A 89 1.79 -9.66 12.34
C LEU A 89 3.12 -10.43 12.32
N CYS A 90 3.68 -10.70 11.14
CA CYS A 90 5.02 -11.25 11.00
C CYS A 90 6.07 -10.24 11.43
N TRP A 91 7.09 -10.57 12.17
CA TRP A 91 7.24 -11.83 12.90
C TRP A 91 7.10 -11.54 14.40
N TRP A 92 6.86 -10.27 14.70
CA TRP A 92 6.79 -9.73 16.05
C TRP A 92 5.73 -10.41 16.90
N ALA A 93 4.57 -10.74 16.34
CA ALA A 93 3.50 -11.35 17.08
C ALA A 93 3.86 -12.75 17.59
N ASN A 94 4.64 -13.53 16.82
CA ASN A 94 5.20 -14.80 17.27
C ASN A 94 6.13 -14.63 18.49
N MET A 95 6.92 -13.55 18.52
CA MET A 95 7.86 -13.29 19.61
C MET A 95 7.20 -12.58 20.79
N CYS A 96 6.55 -11.45 20.55
CA CYS A 96 5.94 -10.63 21.59
C CYS A 96 4.70 -11.29 22.23
N GLY A 97 3.99 -12.16 21.53
CA GLY A 97 2.86 -12.90 22.09
C GLY A 97 3.23 -13.85 23.24
N LYS A 98 4.52 -14.14 23.41
CA LYS A 98 5.08 -14.92 24.55
C LYS A 98 5.42 -14.05 25.76
N TRP A 99 5.28 -12.72 25.66
CA TRP A 99 5.58 -11.79 26.73
C TRP A 99 4.44 -11.71 27.77
N SER A 100 4.65 -10.91 28.82
CA SER A 100 3.58 -10.68 29.80
C SER A 100 2.42 -9.91 29.19
N ASP A 101 1.23 -10.08 29.76
CA ASP A 101 0.03 -9.41 29.26
C ASP A 101 0.16 -7.90 29.28
N GLU A 102 0.79 -7.32 30.30
CA GLU A 102 0.97 -5.88 30.42
C GLU A 102 1.79 -5.30 29.25
N LYS A 103 2.87 -5.99 28.83
CA LYS A 103 3.69 -5.56 27.70
C LYS A 103 2.97 -5.71 26.37
N ILE A 104 2.22 -6.81 26.21
CA ILE A 104 1.40 -7.03 25.02
C ILE A 104 0.32 -5.97 24.95
N ASP A 105 -0.35 -5.70 26.06
CA ASP A 105 -1.42 -4.70 26.13
C ASP A 105 -0.91 -3.31 25.74
N GLU A 106 0.26 -2.90 26.24
CA GLU A 106 0.87 -1.63 25.85
C GLU A 106 1.20 -1.56 24.35
N LEU A 107 1.81 -2.63 23.80
CA LEU A 107 2.12 -2.70 22.38
C LEU A 107 0.86 -2.65 21.51
N VAL A 108 -0.20 -3.37 21.91
CA VAL A 108 -1.46 -3.35 21.17
C VAL A 108 -2.15 -1.99 21.30
N ASP A 109 -2.12 -1.36 22.49
CA ASP A 109 -2.66 0.00 22.66
C ASP A 109 -1.93 1.03 21.78
N TRP A 110 -0.61 0.97 21.68
CA TRP A 110 0.15 1.82 20.77
C TRP A 110 -0.22 1.59 19.30
N LEU A 111 -0.59 0.38 18.95
CA LEU A 111 -0.92 -0.01 17.57
C LEU A 111 -2.34 0.41 17.17
N VAL A 112 -3.33 0.16 18.03
CA VAL A 112 -4.74 0.26 17.62
C VAL A 112 -5.52 1.42 18.25
N SER A 113 -5.00 2.05 19.31
CA SER A 113 -5.73 3.16 19.94
C SER A 113 -5.74 4.41 19.07
N PRO A 114 -6.75 5.29 19.20
CA PRO A 114 -6.78 6.58 18.50
C PRO A 114 -5.62 7.51 18.86
N ASP A 115 -5.01 7.34 20.05
CA ASP A 115 -3.82 8.08 20.47
C ASP A 115 -2.52 7.42 19.97
N GLY A 116 -2.58 6.17 19.58
CA GLY A 116 -1.51 5.41 18.96
C GLY A 116 -1.45 5.62 17.44
N LEU A 117 -1.35 4.50 16.72
CA LEU A 117 -1.34 4.47 15.25
C LEU A 117 -2.75 4.42 14.63
N ASP A 118 -3.78 4.06 15.40
CA ASP A 118 -5.15 3.85 14.92
C ASP A 118 -5.26 2.84 13.75
N TYR A 119 -4.38 1.83 13.72
CA TYR A 119 -4.37 0.82 12.67
C TYR A 119 -5.57 -0.12 12.80
N ARG A 120 -6.07 -0.59 11.63
CA ARG A 120 -7.29 -1.40 11.55
C ARG A 120 -7.14 -2.66 10.72
N ILE A 121 -6.06 -2.82 9.98
CA ILE A 121 -5.83 -3.94 9.08
C ILE A 121 -4.62 -4.74 9.56
N PHE A 122 -4.77 -6.06 9.69
CA PHE A 122 -3.75 -6.94 10.25
C PHE A 122 -3.62 -8.19 9.38
N ARG A 123 -2.40 -8.44 8.88
CA ARG A 123 -2.10 -9.63 8.08
C ARG A 123 -1.57 -10.73 9.00
N TYR A 124 -2.31 -11.83 9.05
CA TYR A 124 -2.02 -13.01 9.85
C TYR A 124 -1.35 -14.08 9.00
N ASN A 125 -0.15 -14.55 9.38
CA ASN A 125 0.54 -15.63 8.70
C ASN A 125 0.07 -17.00 9.18
N ILE A 126 -0.47 -17.81 8.29
CA ILE A 126 -0.71 -19.24 8.51
C ILE A 126 0.62 -19.97 8.29
N GLY A 127 1.26 -20.39 9.38
CA GLY A 127 2.57 -21.00 9.35
C GLY A 127 2.61 -22.37 8.66
N GLY A 128 3.71 -22.65 8.00
CA GLY A 128 4.01 -23.94 7.37
C GLY A 128 4.55 -25.01 8.34
N GLY A 129 4.93 -24.58 9.53
CA GLY A 129 5.48 -25.46 10.56
C GLY A 129 6.91 -25.89 10.29
N ASP A 130 7.34 -26.88 11.05
CA ASP A 130 8.71 -27.32 11.11
C ASP A 130 8.80 -28.83 11.37
N ASP A 131 9.75 -29.46 10.73
CA ASP A 131 10.17 -30.83 11.07
C ASP A 131 11.46 -30.79 11.90
N PRO A 132 11.41 -30.97 13.21
CA PRO A 132 12.60 -30.92 14.06
C PRO A 132 13.63 -32.00 13.74
N GLN A 133 13.27 -32.99 12.93
CA GLN A 133 14.16 -34.05 12.45
C GLN A 133 14.67 -33.80 11.03
N ASN A 134 14.17 -32.76 10.35
CA ASN A 134 14.57 -32.45 8.99
C ASN A 134 16.04 -31.99 8.93
N ARG A 135 16.81 -32.64 8.10
CA ARG A 135 18.24 -32.38 7.92
C ARG A 135 18.55 -31.49 6.73
N ASN A 136 17.54 -31.14 5.94
CA ASN A 136 17.67 -30.24 4.80
C ASN A 136 17.63 -28.77 5.23
N CYS A 137 17.05 -28.49 6.40
CA CYS A 137 16.98 -27.16 7.01
C CYS A 137 17.75 -27.13 8.33
N THR A 138 18.41 -26.04 8.65
CA THR A 138 19.18 -25.90 9.89
C THR A 138 19.18 -24.45 10.38
N PRO A 139 18.81 -24.18 11.65
CA PRO A 139 18.01 -25.05 12.51
C PRO A 139 16.60 -25.14 11.98
N HIS A 140 15.95 -26.27 12.14
CA HIS A 140 14.60 -26.48 11.67
C HIS A 140 14.44 -26.02 10.21
N HIS A 141 13.49 -25.17 9.86
CA HIS A 141 13.33 -24.59 8.51
C HIS A 141 14.06 -23.27 8.31
N MET A 142 14.83 -22.79 9.28
CA MET A 142 15.62 -21.57 9.18
C MET A 142 17.10 -21.85 8.91
N GLY A 143 17.74 -20.97 8.16
CA GLY A 143 19.19 -21.01 7.99
C GLY A 143 19.94 -20.81 9.31
N SER A 144 21.11 -21.46 9.43
CA SER A 144 21.94 -21.36 10.64
C SER A 144 22.22 -19.92 11.03
N GLY A 145 22.03 -19.59 12.30
CA GLY A 145 22.26 -18.24 12.87
C GLY A 145 21.18 -17.21 12.57
N LYS A 146 20.06 -17.60 11.97
CA LYS A 146 18.94 -16.67 11.67
C LYS A 146 18.03 -16.41 12.86
N GLY A 147 18.09 -17.25 13.90
CA GLY A 147 17.23 -17.14 15.09
C GLY A 147 15.83 -17.72 14.85
N LEU A 148 14.98 -17.54 15.84
CA LEU A 148 13.67 -18.21 15.88
C LEU A 148 12.49 -17.26 15.61
N ARG A 149 12.73 -15.99 15.26
CA ARG A 149 11.66 -15.00 15.14
C ARG A 149 10.65 -15.32 14.04
N ALA A 150 11.11 -15.91 12.97
CA ALA A 150 10.30 -16.27 11.81
C ALA A 150 9.99 -17.77 11.73
N GLU A 151 10.25 -18.54 12.76
CA GLU A 151 9.81 -19.94 12.88
C GLU A 151 8.34 -19.99 13.32
N MET A 152 7.46 -20.13 12.35
CA MET A 152 6.03 -20.20 12.61
C MET A 152 5.57 -21.65 12.82
N GLU A 153 4.70 -21.86 13.79
CA GLU A 153 4.10 -23.17 14.01
C GLU A 153 3.04 -23.46 12.93
N GLY A 154 3.10 -24.65 12.36
CA GLY A 154 2.03 -25.19 11.54
C GLY A 154 1.06 -26.05 12.36
N PHE A 155 -0.18 -26.14 11.93
CA PHE A 155 -1.25 -26.82 12.68
C PHE A 155 -1.31 -28.35 12.46
N LYS A 156 -0.47 -28.90 11.57
CA LYS A 156 -0.41 -30.36 11.29
C LYS A 156 1.05 -30.76 11.08
N ASP A 157 1.35 -32.04 11.29
CA ASP A 157 2.67 -32.64 11.07
C ASP A 157 2.72 -33.57 9.84
N SER A 158 1.56 -33.85 9.23
CA SER A 158 1.45 -34.64 8.00
C SER A 158 0.13 -34.33 7.28
N PRO A 159 -0.02 -34.67 5.99
CA PRO A 159 -1.25 -34.42 5.24
C PRO A 159 -2.49 -35.04 5.90
N ASP A 160 -2.36 -36.26 6.40
CA ASP A 160 -3.44 -37.03 7.04
C ASP A 160 -3.47 -36.86 8.56
N GLY A 161 -2.58 -36.04 9.14
CA GLY A 161 -2.49 -35.82 10.58
C GLY A 161 -3.67 -35.00 11.12
N GLU A 162 -3.94 -35.16 12.42
CA GLU A 162 -4.92 -34.34 13.11
C GLU A 162 -4.42 -32.91 13.28
N TYR A 163 -5.35 -31.93 13.33
CA TYR A 163 -5.03 -30.56 13.65
C TYR A 163 -4.64 -30.38 15.12
N ILE A 164 -3.54 -29.66 15.35
CA ILE A 164 -3.03 -29.34 16.68
C ILE A 164 -3.33 -27.84 16.92
N TRP A 165 -4.59 -27.55 17.26
CA TRP A 165 -5.10 -26.18 17.39
C TRP A 165 -4.49 -25.39 18.55
N SER A 166 -3.77 -26.03 19.46
CA SER A 166 -3.01 -25.35 20.51
C SER A 166 -1.78 -24.59 20.01
N ARG A 167 -1.31 -24.91 18.81
CA ARG A 167 -0.15 -24.26 18.18
C ARG A 167 -0.49 -22.83 17.77
N ASP A 168 0.52 -22.05 17.45
CA ASP A 168 0.46 -20.62 17.09
C ASP A 168 -0.25 -19.74 18.14
N ALA A 169 -0.11 -20.13 19.41
CA ALA A 169 -0.77 -19.44 20.52
C ALA A 169 -0.30 -17.98 20.68
N ALA A 170 0.96 -17.69 20.35
CA ALA A 170 1.55 -16.36 20.49
C ALA A 170 0.90 -15.35 19.54
N GLN A 171 0.87 -15.64 18.24
CA GLN A 171 0.28 -14.77 17.23
C GLN A 171 -1.23 -14.63 17.45
N ARG A 172 -1.93 -15.73 17.75
CA ARG A 172 -3.35 -15.74 18.10
C ARG A 172 -3.67 -14.85 19.30
N LYS A 173 -2.83 -14.87 20.35
CA LYS A 173 -3.00 -14.02 21.54
C LYS A 173 -2.99 -12.52 21.17
N ILE A 174 -2.05 -12.12 20.33
CA ILE A 174 -2.00 -10.75 19.81
C ILE A 174 -3.27 -10.39 19.03
N MET A 175 -3.74 -11.27 18.14
CA MET A 175 -4.95 -11.03 17.36
C MET A 175 -6.19 -10.86 18.24
N LEU A 176 -6.33 -11.68 19.27
CA LEU A 176 -7.45 -11.59 20.21
C LEU A 176 -7.43 -10.27 20.99
N LYS A 177 -6.26 -9.83 21.44
CA LYS A 177 -6.10 -8.53 22.10
C LYS A 177 -6.36 -7.35 21.18
N ILE A 178 -5.99 -7.46 19.89
CA ILE A 178 -6.34 -6.47 18.86
C ILE A 178 -7.86 -6.43 18.69
N LYS A 179 -8.51 -7.58 18.50
CA LYS A 179 -9.95 -7.67 18.30
C LYS A 179 -10.75 -7.14 19.49
N GLU A 180 -10.30 -7.39 20.71
CA GLU A 180 -10.92 -6.87 21.93
C GLU A 180 -10.96 -5.33 21.93
N ARG A 181 -9.87 -4.68 21.54
CA ARG A 181 -9.73 -3.22 21.52
C ARG A 181 -10.28 -2.57 20.25
N ARG A 182 -10.27 -3.33 19.15
CA ARG A 182 -10.71 -2.88 17.83
C ARG A 182 -11.65 -3.95 17.24
N PRO A 183 -12.92 -3.98 17.65
CA PRO A 183 -13.89 -4.96 17.14
C PRO A 183 -14.14 -4.85 15.61
N ASP A 184 -13.85 -3.69 15.03
CA ASP A 184 -13.92 -3.38 13.60
C ASP A 184 -12.60 -3.66 12.85
N ALA A 185 -11.64 -4.34 13.48
CA ALA A 185 -10.40 -4.76 12.84
C ALA A 185 -10.66 -5.68 11.65
N ILE A 186 -9.93 -5.44 10.57
CA ILE A 186 -9.94 -6.28 9.37
C ILE A 186 -8.74 -7.19 9.44
N PHE A 187 -8.98 -8.50 9.40
CA PHE A 187 -7.91 -9.50 9.34
C PHE A 187 -7.84 -10.09 7.94
N GLU A 188 -6.63 -10.16 7.39
CA GLU A 188 -6.26 -10.94 6.21
C GLU A 188 -5.46 -12.14 6.66
N ALA A 189 -5.81 -13.34 6.20
CA ALA A 189 -4.95 -14.51 6.32
C ALA A 189 -4.05 -14.59 5.09
N PHE A 190 -2.77 -14.90 5.29
CA PHE A 190 -1.86 -15.20 4.19
C PHE A 190 -0.90 -16.32 4.58
N SER A 191 -0.21 -16.89 3.60
CA SER A 191 0.77 -17.93 3.83
C SER A 191 2.08 -17.59 3.14
N ASN A 192 3.16 -17.49 3.92
CA ASN A 192 4.51 -17.35 3.36
C ASN A 192 4.99 -18.66 2.73
N SER A 193 4.57 -19.81 3.26
CA SER A 193 4.93 -21.13 2.75
C SER A 193 3.86 -22.16 3.09
N CYS A 194 3.67 -23.10 2.20
CA CYS A 194 2.92 -24.32 2.51
C CYS A 194 3.63 -25.15 3.61
N PRO A 195 2.90 -26.08 4.31
CA PRO A 195 3.50 -26.96 5.29
C PRO A 195 4.72 -27.73 4.77
N TYR A 196 5.76 -27.83 5.61
CA TYR A 196 7.05 -28.43 5.26
C TYR A 196 6.94 -29.82 4.62
N TYR A 197 6.00 -30.65 5.08
CA TYR A 197 5.78 -32.01 4.57
C TYR A 197 5.15 -32.05 3.17
N MET A 198 4.64 -30.94 2.66
CA MET A 198 4.11 -30.78 1.30
C MET A 198 5.16 -30.26 0.31
N THR A 199 6.34 -29.86 0.80
CA THR A 199 7.39 -29.25 -0.02
C THR A 199 8.36 -30.26 -0.62
N TYR A 200 9.00 -29.90 -1.73
CA TYR A 200 10.08 -30.70 -2.32
C TYR A 200 11.31 -30.74 -1.42
N SER A 201 11.65 -29.63 -0.78
CA SER A 201 12.82 -29.51 0.09
C SER A 201 12.61 -30.10 1.48
N GLY A 202 11.37 -30.26 1.93
CA GLY A 202 11.03 -30.52 3.32
C GLY A 202 11.20 -29.30 4.22
N CYS A 203 11.36 -28.08 3.65
CA CYS A 203 11.60 -26.83 4.35
C CYS A 203 10.56 -25.76 4.01
N CYS A 204 10.10 -25.02 4.99
CA CYS A 204 9.25 -23.84 4.78
C CYS A 204 10.02 -22.58 4.37
N ALA A 205 11.36 -22.58 4.44
CA ALA A 205 12.17 -21.45 3.99
C ALA A 205 12.31 -21.36 2.46
N GLY A 206 11.97 -22.43 1.73
CA GLY A 206 12.00 -22.48 0.28
C GLY A 206 12.64 -23.74 -0.29
N HIS A 207 12.79 -23.77 -1.60
CA HIS A 207 13.40 -24.88 -2.33
C HIS A 207 14.94 -24.79 -2.33
N THR A 208 15.63 -25.90 -2.59
CA THR A 208 17.12 -25.91 -2.75
C THR A 208 17.58 -25.09 -3.96
N ASP A 209 16.75 -25.01 -5.01
CA ASP A 209 16.84 -24.05 -6.08
C ASP A 209 15.75 -22.99 -5.85
N ALA A 210 16.14 -21.80 -5.41
CA ALA A 210 15.22 -20.75 -4.99
C ALA A 210 14.32 -20.19 -6.13
N SER A 211 14.56 -20.59 -7.37
CA SER A 211 13.73 -20.24 -8.54
C SER A 211 12.76 -21.36 -8.95
N ALA A 212 12.70 -22.43 -8.16
CA ALA A 212 11.80 -23.56 -8.44
C ALA A 212 10.66 -23.62 -7.41
N ASP A 213 9.50 -24.05 -7.86
CA ASP A 213 8.33 -24.26 -7.01
C ASP A 213 8.64 -25.25 -5.90
N ASN A 214 8.25 -24.90 -4.68
CA ASN A 214 8.53 -25.77 -3.54
C ASN A 214 7.32 -26.62 -3.13
N LEU A 215 6.09 -26.19 -3.40
CA LEU A 215 4.90 -27.02 -3.16
C LEU A 215 4.77 -28.09 -4.24
N LYS A 216 4.65 -29.35 -3.82
CA LYS A 216 4.39 -30.47 -4.74
C LYS A 216 2.96 -30.46 -5.24
N PRO A 217 2.71 -30.59 -6.56
CA PRO A 217 1.36 -30.54 -7.14
C PRO A 217 0.36 -31.53 -6.55
N GLU A 218 0.81 -32.72 -6.12
CA GLU A 218 -0.04 -33.70 -5.47
C GLU A 218 -0.62 -33.27 -4.13
N TYR A 219 -0.10 -32.17 -3.55
CA TYR A 219 -0.60 -31.58 -2.29
C TYR A 219 -1.41 -30.30 -2.48
N TYR A 220 -1.74 -29.89 -3.69
CA TYR A 220 -2.52 -28.67 -3.91
C TYR A 220 -3.87 -28.71 -3.18
N GLU A 221 -4.58 -29.82 -3.27
CA GLU A 221 -5.87 -29.99 -2.55
C GLU A 221 -5.67 -29.99 -1.03
N ALA A 222 -4.67 -30.72 -0.53
CA ALA A 222 -4.37 -30.76 0.90
C ALA A 222 -3.95 -29.39 1.46
N PHE A 223 -3.18 -28.62 0.70
CA PHE A 223 -2.80 -27.26 1.11
C PHE A 223 -3.99 -26.30 1.07
N ALA A 224 -4.86 -26.39 0.06
CA ALA A 224 -6.08 -25.58 0.01
C ALA A 224 -6.99 -25.88 1.20
N HIS A 225 -7.20 -27.16 1.56
CA HIS A 225 -7.93 -27.53 2.77
C HIS A 225 -7.26 -27.01 4.04
N TYR A 226 -5.93 -27.12 4.15
CA TYR A 226 -5.20 -26.60 5.30
C TYR A 226 -5.46 -25.11 5.54
N LEU A 227 -5.38 -24.29 4.48
CA LEU A 227 -5.63 -22.84 4.56
C LEU A 227 -7.08 -22.53 4.95
N VAL A 228 -8.03 -23.20 4.31
CA VAL A 228 -9.47 -22.98 4.54
C VAL A 228 -9.89 -23.47 5.93
N ASP A 229 -9.37 -24.61 6.38
CA ASP A 229 -9.68 -25.16 7.70
C ASP A 229 -9.16 -24.27 8.83
N VAL A 230 -7.96 -23.67 8.67
CA VAL A 230 -7.45 -22.68 9.62
C VAL A 230 -8.37 -21.47 9.66
N CYS A 231 -8.76 -20.92 8.52
CA CYS A 231 -9.68 -19.78 8.47
C CYS A 231 -11.03 -20.11 9.13
N ARG A 232 -11.58 -21.29 8.88
CA ARG A 232 -12.83 -21.76 9.49
C ARG A 232 -12.70 -21.91 11.01
N HIS A 233 -11.63 -22.54 11.49
CA HIS A 233 -11.36 -22.70 12.92
C HIS A 233 -11.28 -21.33 13.63
N TYR A 234 -10.58 -20.35 13.06
CA TYR A 234 -10.51 -19.01 13.64
C TYR A 234 -11.86 -18.30 13.71
N LYS A 235 -12.73 -18.52 12.71
CA LYS A 235 -14.10 -18.01 12.76
C LYS A 235 -14.94 -18.69 13.84
N GLU A 236 -14.91 -20.02 13.91
CA GLU A 236 -15.75 -20.82 14.80
C GLU A 236 -15.32 -20.67 16.27
N GLU A 237 -14.03 -20.73 16.57
CA GLU A 237 -13.53 -20.73 17.94
C GLU A 237 -13.26 -19.33 18.50
N TYR A 238 -12.80 -18.40 17.64
CA TYR A 238 -12.38 -17.06 18.09
C TYR A 238 -13.25 -15.94 17.53
N GLY A 239 -14.21 -16.25 16.67
CA GLY A 239 -15.06 -15.27 15.98
C GLY A 239 -14.27 -14.33 15.11
N ILE A 240 -13.08 -14.73 14.62
CA ILE A 240 -12.25 -13.96 13.68
C ILE A 240 -12.52 -14.52 12.29
N GLU A 241 -13.32 -13.81 11.48
CA GLU A 241 -13.49 -14.13 10.08
C GLU A 241 -12.50 -13.29 9.26
N PHE A 242 -11.60 -13.95 8.57
CA PHE A 242 -10.67 -13.28 7.67
C PHE A 242 -11.42 -12.74 6.46
N ARG A 243 -11.20 -11.47 6.12
CA ARG A 243 -11.82 -10.86 4.93
C ARG A 243 -11.26 -11.45 3.64
N THR A 244 -9.96 -11.70 3.64
CA THR A 244 -9.23 -12.28 2.51
C THR A 244 -8.30 -13.38 2.96
N LEU A 245 -8.01 -14.29 2.02
CA LEU A 245 -7.01 -15.34 2.15
C LEU A 245 -6.06 -15.24 0.97
N SER A 246 -4.79 -14.95 1.24
CA SER A 246 -3.71 -14.97 0.26
C SER A 246 -2.88 -16.25 0.39
N PRO A 247 -2.88 -17.13 -0.61
CA PRO A 247 -2.13 -18.39 -0.53
C PRO A 247 -0.64 -18.24 -0.85
N PHE A 248 -0.21 -17.06 -1.26
CA PHE A 248 1.14 -16.77 -1.72
C PHE A 248 1.74 -15.60 -0.97
N ASN A 249 3.07 -15.49 -1.01
CA ASN A 249 3.82 -14.29 -0.65
C ASN A 249 5.10 -14.21 -1.50
N GLU A 250 5.21 -13.15 -2.30
CA GLU A 250 6.33 -12.89 -3.21
C GLU A 250 6.70 -14.12 -4.08
N PRO A 251 5.70 -14.73 -4.74
CA PRO A 251 5.85 -16.07 -5.31
C PRO A 251 6.86 -16.17 -6.45
N MET A 252 7.01 -15.13 -7.29
CA MET A 252 7.92 -15.16 -8.46
C MET A 252 9.36 -14.77 -8.14
N THR A 253 9.69 -14.58 -6.87
CA THR A 253 11.06 -14.23 -6.49
C THR A 253 11.99 -15.45 -6.49
N SER A 254 13.30 -15.20 -6.67
CA SER A 254 14.32 -16.24 -6.71
C SER A 254 15.22 -16.26 -5.47
N TYR A 255 14.71 -15.84 -4.30
CA TYR A 255 15.46 -15.83 -3.05
C TYR A 255 14.88 -16.75 -1.97
N TRP A 256 13.74 -17.43 -2.23
CA TRP A 256 13.18 -18.40 -1.30
C TRP A 256 13.95 -19.72 -1.34
N GLY A 257 15.07 -19.75 -0.63
CA GLY A 257 15.93 -20.92 -0.54
C GLY A 257 15.84 -21.65 0.79
N SER A 258 16.09 -22.96 0.81
CA SER A 258 15.99 -23.82 1.99
C SER A 258 16.91 -23.42 3.17
N ASN A 259 17.87 -22.50 2.96
CA ASN A 259 18.70 -21.89 4.00
C ASN A 259 18.27 -20.46 4.32
N GLY A 260 17.04 -20.07 4.00
CA GLY A 260 16.47 -18.76 4.26
C GLY A 260 16.38 -18.42 5.74
N GLY A 261 16.10 -17.17 6.05
CA GLY A 261 15.91 -16.68 7.42
C GLY A 261 14.46 -16.44 7.77
N GLN A 262 13.53 -16.88 6.94
CA GLN A 262 12.09 -16.79 7.09
C GLN A 262 11.39 -17.80 6.17
N GLU A 263 10.10 -18.03 6.39
CA GLU A 263 9.27 -18.80 5.49
C GLU A 263 9.17 -18.12 4.12
N GLY A 264 9.12 -18.94 3.06
CA GLY A 264 8.94 -18.51 1.69
C GLY A 264 8.75 -19.70 0.75
N CYS A 265 8.01 -19.49 -0.32
CA CYS A 265 7.71 -20.53 -1.31
C CYS A 265 7.57 -19.89 -2.68
N HIS A 266 8.42 -20.34 -3.61
CA HIS A 266 8.30 -19.94 -5.02
C HIS A 266 7.12 -20.65 -5.67
N PHE A 267 6.40 -19.91 -6.51
CA PHE A 267 5.38 -20.42 -7.43
C PHE A 267 5.48 -19.69 -8.76
N ASP A 268 5.70 -20.40 -9.84
CA ASP A 268 5.51 -19.87 -11.18
C ASP A 268 4.05 -19.44 -11.42
N ILE A 269 3.80 -18.52 -12.34
CA ILE A 269 2.43 -18.08 -12.69
C ILE A 269 1.53 -19.28 -13.05
N ALA A 270 2.07 -20.27 -13.75
CA ALA A 270 1.32 -21.48 -14.11
C ALA A 270 0.88 -22.27 -12.86
N SER A 271 1.75 -22.39 -11.87
CA SER A 271 1.48 -23.05 -10.59
C SER A 271 0.51 -22.26 -9.72
N GLN A 272 0.66 -20.93 -9.69
CA GLN A 272 -0.31 -20.04 -9.04
C GLN A 272 -1.71 -20.23 -9.64
N VAL A 273 -1.84 -20.19 -10.96
CA VAL A 273 -3.09 -20.42 -11.69
C VAL A 273 -3.69 -21.80 -11.38
N ALA A 274 -2.85 -22.85 -11.37
CA ALA A 274 -3.31 -24.21 -11.07
C ALA A 274 -3.81 -24.32 -9.63
N PHE A 275 -3.09 -23.73 -8.67
CA PHE A 275 -3.49 -23.74 -7.27
C PHE A 275 -4.78 -22.95 -7.01
N LEU A 276 -4.95 -21.77 -7.62
CA LEU A 276 -6.17 -20.97 -7.48
C LEU A 276 -7.42 -21.71 -7.96
N LYS A 277 -7.31 -22.52 -9.02
CA LYS A 277 -8.40 -23.38 -9.52
C LYS A 277 -8.80 -24.48 -8.51
N VAL A 278 -7.87 -24.90 -7.66
CA VAL A 278 -8.12 -25.86 -6.58
C VAL A 278 -8.67 -25.17 -5.34
N LEU A 279 -8.05 -24.06 -4.92
CA LEU A 279 -8.43 -23.34 -3.71
C LEU A 279 -9.83 -22.75 -3.78
N HIS A 280 -10.19 -22.13 -4.90
CA HIS A 280 -11.44 -21.38 -5.01
C HIS A 280 -12.69 -22.21 -4.71
N PRO A 281 -12.94 -23.40 -5.33
CA PRO A 281 -14.13 -24.19 -5.02
C PRO A 281 -14.14 -24.73 -3.59
N ILE A 282 -12.98 -25.00 -2.98
CA ILE A 282 -12.87 -25.44 -1.59
C ILE A 282 -13.26 -24.28 -0.65
N LEU A 283 -12.80 -23.08 -0.93
CA LEU A 283 -13.14 -21.88 -0.16
C LEU A 283 -14.64 -21.54 -0.30
N GLU A 284 -15.20 -21.59 -1.51
CA GLU A 284 -16.63 -21.38 -1.73
C GLU A 284 -17.49 -22.39 -0.96
N ALA A 285 -17.11 -23.67 -0.98
CA ALA A 285 -17.81 -24.74 -0.27
C ALA A 285 -17.72 -24.63 1.27
N SER A 286 -16.79 -23.85 1.79
CA SER A 286 -16.54 -23.71 3.24
C SER A 286 -17.62 -22.93 3.98
N GLY A 287 -18.40 -22.09 3.30
CA GLY A 287 -19.39 -21.17 3.90
C GLY A 287 -18.77 -19.96 4.59
N LEU A 288 -17.48 -19.69 4.35
CA LEU A 288 -16.81 -18.45 4.79
C LEU A 288 -17.16 -17.30 3.83
N ASN A 289 -17.21 -16.07 4.35
CA ASN A 289 -17.30 -14.86 3.50
C ASN A 289 -15.92 -14.39 3.00
N THR A 290 -14.88 -15.14 3.30
CA THR A 290 -13.51 -14.88 2.90
C THR A 290 -13.36 -15.00 1.39
N VAL A 291 -12.69 -14.05 0.75
CA VAL A 291 -12.36 -14.10 -0.67
C VAL A 291 -10.85 -14.29 -0.87
N ILE A 292 -10.46 -14.79 -2.04
CA ILE A 292 -9.03 -14.94 -2.35
C ILE A 292 -8.43 -13.56 -2.62
N SER A 293 -7.27 -13.27 -2.03
CA SER A 293 -6.37 -12.18 -2.43
C SER A 293 -5.12 -12.73 -3.11
N ALA A 294 -4.60 -12.00 -4.10
CA ALA A 294 -3.39 -12.34 -4.88
C ALA A 294 -2.88 -11.06 -5.59
N SER A 295 -1.65 -11.01 -6.14
CA SER A 295 -0.64 -12.05 -6.14
C SER A 295 0.39 -11.94 -5.00
N GLU A 296 0.44 -10.83 -4.28
CA GLU A 296 1.43 -10.56 -3.22
C GLU A 296 2.88 -10.48 -3.75
N GLU A 297 3.05 -9.98 -4.95
CA GLU A 297 4.39 -9.87 -5.52
C GLU A 297 5.23 -8.76 -4.91
N THR A 298 6.55 -8.97 -4.84
CA THR A 298 7.55 -8.07 -4.27
C THR A 298 7.49 -6.65 -4.83
N ASP A 299 7.10 -6.50 -6.09
CA ASP A 299 6.96 -5.20 -6.72
C ASP A 299 5.82 -5.16 -7.74
N ALA A 300 5.37 -3.94 -8.03
CA ALA A 300 4.25 -3.71 -8.93
C ALA A 300 4.52 -4.17 -10.39
N ALA A 301 5.78 -4.27 -10.84
CA ALA A 301 6.07 -4.72 -12.21
C ALA A 301 5.88 -6.23 -12.34
N GLN A 302 6.27 -7.00 -11.32
CA GLN A 302 5.95 -8.43 -11.28
C GLN A 302 4.45 -8.65 -11.11
N SER A 303 3.81 -7.85 -10.23
CA SER A 303 2.37 -7.88 -10.02
C SER A 303 1.57 -7.65 -11.32
N VAL A 304 2.03 -6.78 -12.22
CA VAL A 304 1.43 -6.61 -13.55
C VAL A 304 1.53 -7.88 -14.38
N ARG A 305 2.69 -8.54 -14.39
CA ARG A 305 2.87 -9.81 -15.14
C ARG A 305 1.96 -10.92 -14.65
N ASP A 306 1.81 -11.04 -13.34
CA ASP A 306 0.90 -12.03 -12.74
C ASP A 306 -0.55 -11.71 -13.09
N PHE A 307 -0.96 -10.45 -13.00
CA PHE A 307 -2.30 -10.02 -13.38
C PHE A 307 -2.63 -10.39 -14.84
N GLU A 308 -1.72 -10.08 -15.76
CA GLU A 308 -1.86 -10.42 -17.17
C GLU A 308 -1.87 -11.94 -17.38
N GLY A 309 -1.05 -12.68 -16.64
CA GLY A 309 -1.02 -14.16 -16.64
C GLY A 309 -2.33 -14.78 -16.16
N TYR A 310 -2.89 -14.24 -15.06
CA TYR A 310 -4.18 -14.70 -14.51
C TYR A 310 -5.34 -14.36 -15.46
N GLN A 311 -5.30 -13.20 -16.08
CA GLN A 311 -6.28 -12.80 -17.09
C GLN A 311 -6.23 -13.72 -18.32
N ALA A 312 -5.03 -13.99 -18.84
CA ALA A 312 -4.84 -14.90 -19.98
C ALA A 312 -5.27 -16.34 -19.69
N ALA A 313 -5.10 -16.79 -18.44
CA ALA A 313 -5.51 -18.13 -18.00
C ALA A 313 -7.01 -18.22 -17.58
N GLY A 314 -7.73 -17.09 -17.60
CA GLY A 314 -9.14 -17.01 -17.23
C GLY A 314 -9.43 -17.23 -15.75
N VAL A 315 -8.44 -17.03 -14.85
CA VAL A 315 -8.60 -17.23 -13.39
C VAL A 315 -8.77 -15.91 -12.62
N LEU A 316 -8.64 -14.77 -13.26
CA LEU A 316 -8.80 -13.48 -12.62
C LEU A 316 -10.15 -13.33 -11.87
N PRO A 317 -11.30 -13.85 -12.37
CA PRO A 317 -12.56 -13.82 -11.64
C PRO A 317 -12.58 -14.60 -10.31
N LEU A 318 -11.59 -15.46 -10.06
CA LEU A 318 -11.45 -16.20 -8.79
C LEU A 318 -10.84 -15.32 -7.68
N VAL A 319 -10.26 -14.17 -8.04
CA VAL A 319 -9.58 -13.25 -7.13
C VAL A 319 -10.52 -12.09 -6.78
N GLY A 320 -10.88 -11.97 -5.50
CA GLY A 320 -11.76 -10.90 -5.01
C GLY A 320 -11.04 -9.63 -4.57
N GLN A 321 -9.71 -9.69 -4.38
CA GLN A 321 -8.86 -8.56 -4.02
C GLN A 321 -7.48 -8.75 -4.63
N TRP A 322 -6.89 -7.68 -5.18
CA TRP A 322 -5.52 -7.68 -5.65
C TRP A 322 -4.59 -7.06 -4.61
N ASN A 323 -3.55 -7.77 -4.25
CA ASN A 323 -2.52 -7.34 -3.32
C ASN A 323 -1.17 -7.22 -4.04
N THR A 324 -0.42 -6.17 -3.76
CA THR A 324 0.92 -5.96 -4.30
C THR A 324 1.84 -5.32 -3.27
N HIS A 325 3.14 -5.69 -3.30
CA HIS A 325 4.17 -4.97 -2.57
C HIS A 325 4.83 -3.91 -3.47
N THR A 326 5.68 -3.05 -2.87
CA THR A 326 6.31 -1.95 -3.60
C THR A 326 7.78 -1.75 -3.25
N TYR A 327 8.49 -2.83 -2.89
CA TYR A 327 9.89 -2.73 -2.47
C TYR A 327 10.79 -2.01 -3.49
N SER A 328 10.63 -2.28 -4.78
CA SER A 328 11.38 -1.64 -5.88
C SER A 328 10.49 -1.11 -7.01
N ALA A 329 9.22 -0.85 -6.73
CA ALA A 329 8.25 -0.45 -7.74
C ALA A 329 8.56 0.90 -8.38
N THR A 330 8.50 0.95 -9.71
CA THR A 330 8.55 2.21 -10.48
C THR A 330 7.19 2.89 -10.51
N THR A 331 7.16 4.21 -10.76
CA THR A 331 5.91 4.96 -10.96
C THR A 331 5.06 4.35 -12.08
N GLN A 332 5.69 3.96 -13.18
CA GLN A 332 4.98 3.33 -14.31
C GLN A 332 4.29 2.03 -13.90
N ALA A 333 4.99 1.12 -13.22
CA ALA A 333 4.43 -0.15 -12.78
C ALA A 333 3.29 0.04 -11.77
N ARG A 334 3.44 0.99 -10.83
CA ARG A 334 2.37 1.39 -9.92
C ARG A 334 1.11 1.83 -10.66
N SER A 335 1.25 2.70 -11.66
CA SER A 335 0.12 3.19 -12.45
C SER A 335 -0.49 2.11 -13.33
N GLN A 336 0.31 1.16 -13.83
CA GLN A 336 -0.19 0.05 -14.64
C GLN A 336 -1.06 -0.90 -13.83
N ILE A 337 -0.59 -1.35 -12.65
CA ILE A 337 -1.41 -2.26 -11.83
C ILE A 337 -2.70 -1.57 -11.34
N SER A 338 -2.62 -0.28 -11.02
CA SER A 338 -3.79 0.53 -10.69
C SER A 338 -4.83 0.54 -11.82
N ALA A 339 -4.37 0.79 -13.05
CA ALA A 339 -5.24 0.82 -14.22
C ALA A 339 -5.90 -0.53 -14.49
N LEU A 340 -5.14 -1.62 -14.40
CA LEU A 340 -5.63 -2.98 -14.61
C LEU A 340 -6.70 -3.37 -13.57
N CYS A 341 -6.44 -3.12 -12.28
CA CYS A 341 -7.41 -3.39 -11.24
C CYS A 341 -8.69 -2.55 -11.39
N LYS A 342 -8.54 -1.26 -11.73
CA LYS A 342 -9.66 -0.36 -11.98
C LYS A 342 -10.51 -0.81 -13.16
N GLU A 343 -9.89 -1.23 -14.26
CA GLU A 343 -10.58 -1.72 -15.45
C GLU A 343 -11.44 -2.96 -15.16
N GLN A 344 -10.93 -3.85 -14.31
CA GLN A 344 -11.62 -5.07 -13.91
C GLN A 344 -12.51 -4.92 -12.67
N GLY A 345 -12.54 -3.73 -12.05
CA GLY A 345 -13.31 -3.49 -10.83
C GLY A 345 -12.81 -4.27 -9.62
N ILE A 346 -11.52 -4.66 -9.59
CA ILE A 346 -10.92 -5.43 -8.50
C ILE A 346 -10.37 -4.45 -7.45
N ARG A 347 -10.69 -4.72 -6.17
CA ARG A 347 -10.14 -3.99 -5.03
C ARG A 347 -8.62 -4.15 -4.98
N LEU A 348 -7.89 -3.05 -4.78
CA LEU A 348 -6.42 -3.05 -4.77
C LEU A 348 -5.89 -2.60 -3.42
N TRP A 349 -5.04 -3.42 -2.79
CA TRP A 349 -4.25 -3.07 -1.63
C TRP A 349 -2.76 -2.99 -1.97
N MET A 350 -2.08 -2.04 -1.37
CA MET A 350 -0.64 -2.14 -1.15
C MET A 350 -0.45 -2.89 0.17
N SER A 351 -0.19 -4.18 0.07
CA SER A 351 -0.32 -5.13 1.17
C SER A 351 0.94 -5.30 2.01
N GLU A 352 2.10 -4.84 1.50
CA GLU A 352 3.35 -4.93 2.23
C GLU A 352 4.43 -4.01 1.66
N VAL A 353 5.05 -3.23 2.52
CA VAL A 353 6.36 -2.62 2.26
C VAL A 353 7.02 -2.18 3.57
N GLY A 354 8.32 -2.30 3.63
CA GLY A 354 9.13 -1.83 4.74
C GLY A 354 10.38 -1.10 4.24
N SER A 355 11.16 -0.61 5.17
CA SER A 355 12.46 0.03 5.02
C SER A 355 12.64 1.08 3.91
N GLY A 356 12.91 2.29 4.36
CA GLY A 356 13.48 3.36 3.53
C GLY A 356 14.92 3.70 3.92
N GLY A 357 15.49 2.92 4.87
CA GLY A 357 16.79 3.16 5.52
C GLY A 357 16.63 3.53 6.99
N SER A 358 17.75 3.60 7.70
CA SER A 358 17.79 3.94 9.13
C SER A 358 17.77 5.46 9.37
N GLY A 359 17.32 5.83 10.57
CA GLY A 359 17.22 7.22 11.03
C GLY A 359 16.12 7.99 10.30
N ILE A 360 15.94 9.26 10.67
CA ILE A 360 14.84 10.07 10.17
C ILE A 360 14.84 10.21 8.64
N ALA A 361 16.01 10.34 8.02
CA ALA A 361 16.12 10.43 6.56
C ALA A 361 15.59 9.15 5.88
N GLY A 362 15.98 7.98 6.38
CA GLY A 362 15.50 6.70 5.89
C GLY A 362 13.99 6.51 6.14
N ASN A 363 13.51 6.89 7.31
CA ASN A 363 12.09 6.81 7.64
C ASN A 363 11.24 7.75 6.76
N LEU A 364 11.73 8.95 6.41
CA LEU A 364 11.08 9.86 5.47
C LEU A 364 11.13 9.33 4.02
N ASN A 365 12.17 8.59 3.62
CA ASN A 365 12.19 7.90 2.33
C ASN A 365 11.07 6.85 2.25
N LEU A 366 10.80 6.13 3.34
CA LEU A 366 9.66 5.20 3.40
C LEU A 366 8.32 5.96 3.37
N ALA A 367 8.23 7.13 4.02
CA ALA A 367 7.05 8.00 3.91
C ALA A 367 6.84 8.52 2.48
N GLN A 368 7.91 8.86 1.73
CA GLN A 368 7.81 9.20 0.31
C GLN A 368 7.29 8.02 -0.50
N LYS A 369 7.79 6.80 -0.24
CA LYS A 369 7.29 5.57 -0.91
C LYS A 369 5.80 5.36 -0.64
N LEU A 370 5.34 5.55 0.60
CA LEU A 370 3.92 5.54 0.96
C LEU A 370 3.12 6.57 0.15
N MET A 371 3.61 7.82 0.06
CA MET A 371 2.95 8.87 -0.72
C MET A 371 2.88 8.53 -2.21
N ASP A 372 3.94 7.91 -2.76
CA ASP A 372 3.97 7.46 -4.14
C ASP A 372 2.99 6.31 -4.39
N ASP A 373 2.88 5.38 -3.44
CA ASP A 373 1.89 4.30 -3.51
C ASP A 373 0.46 4.86 -3.51
N ILE A 374 0.13 5.74 -2.57
CA ILE A 374 -1.19 6.40 -2.51
C ILE A 374 -1.49 7.17 -3.80
N ARG A 375 -0.47 7.80 -4.38
CA ARG A 375 -0.63 8.63 -5.60
C ARG A 375 -0.77 7.80 -6.86
N TYR A 376 0.02 6.74 -7.02
CA TYR A 376 0.16 6.04 -8.31
C TYR A 376 -0.53 4.68 -8.35
N ILE A 377 -0.49 3.90 -7.28
CA ILE A 377 -1.27 2.67 -7.15
C ILE A 377 -2.73 3.02 -6.86
N MET A 378 -2.96 4.08 -6.09
CA MET A 378 -4.27 4.44 -5.57
C MET A 378 -4.92 3.28 -4.79
N PRO A 379 -4.21 2.62 -3.87
CA PRO A 379 -4.74 1.49 -3.13
C PRO A 379 -5.80 1.98 -2.15
N VAL A 380 -6.79 1.15 -1.87
CA VAL A 380 -7.79 1.47 -0.84
C VAL A 380 -7.28 1.18 0.57
N ALA A 381 -6.20 0.41 0.70
CA ALA A 381 -5.50 0.18 1.98
C ALA A 381 -3.98 0.14 1.77
N TRP A 382 -3.25 0.54 2.80
CA TRP A 382 -1.79 0.50 2.80
C TRP A 382 -1.29 -0.18 4.08
N VAL A 383 -0.42 -1.20 3.96
CA VAL A 383 -0.02 -2.08 5.05
C VAL A 383 1.50 -2.06 5.22
N ASP A 384 1.98 -1.70 6.42
CA ASP A 384 3.38 -1.76 6.80
C ASP A 384 3.86 -3.21 6.92
N TRP A 385 5.17 -3.46 6.66
CA TRP A 385 5.73 -4.78 6.84
C TRP A 385 5.86 -5.14 8.31
N GLN A 386 6.58 -4.37 9.16
CA GLN A 386 6.80 -4.81 10.54
C GLN A 386 6.52 -3.74 11.60
N TYR A 387 5.96 -4.20 12.73
CA TYR A 387 5.68 -3.37 13.88
C TYR A 387 6.85 -3.35 14.86
N VAL A 388 7.25 -4.51 15.39
CA VAL A 388 8.38 -4.63 16.32
C VAL A 388 9.50 -5.44 15.65
N GLU A 389 10.74 -4.93 15.69
CA GLU A 389 11.91 -5.63 15.17
C GLU A 389 13.15 -5.29 15.98
N GLU A 390 14.15 -6.15 15.93
CA GLU A 390 15.44 -5.98 16.59
C GLU A 390 16.48 -5.31 15.68
N GLY A 391 17.55 -4.85 16.29
CA GLY A 391 18.78 -4.48 15.60
C GLY A 391 18.87 -3.05 15.12
N ASN A 392 17.84 -2.51 14.47
CA ASN A 392 17.82 -1.13 13.95
C ASN A 392 16.40 -0.64 13.73
N ASP A 393 16.24 0.65 13.42
CA ASP A 393 14.98 1.34 13.24
C ASP A 393 14.44 1.35 11.79
N GLN A 394 15.13 0.70 10.86
CA GLN A 394 14.74 0.78 9.44
C GLN A 394 13.56 -0.11 9.07
N TRP A 395 13.33 -1.20 9.82
CA TRP A 395 12.31 -2.21 9.52
C TRP A 395 11.15 -2.22 10.50
N CYS A 396 11.06 -1.25 11.40
CA CYS A 396 10.05 -1.27 12.46
C CYS A 396 9.48 0.11 12.79
N LEU A 397 8.40 0.11 13.53
CA LEU A 397 7.80 1.28 14.19
C LEU A 397 8.16 1.31 15.67
N VAL A 398 8.46 0.14 16.22
CA VAL A 398 8.91 -0.07 17.60
C VAL A 398 10.17 -0.95 17.56
N GLN A 399 11.28 -0.45 18.06
CA GLN A 399 12.50 -1.25 18.19
C GLN A 399 12.43 -2.06 19.47
N GLY A 400 12.64 -3.37 19.37
CA GLY A 400 12.59 -4.31 20.48
C GLY A 400 13.91 -5.02 20.72
N ASP A 401 13.96 -5.70 21.88
CA ASP A 401 14.91 -6.78 22.19
C ASP A 401 14.05 -7.96 22.65
N PHE A 402 13.88 -8.96 21.82
CA PHE A 402 12.96 -10.07 22.10
C PHE A 402 13.42 -10.92 23.28
N THR A 403 14.74 -10.97 23.54
CA THR A 403 15.31 -11.72 24.66
C THR A 403 15.12 -10.99 25.99
N LYS A 404 15.41 -9.69 26.05
CA LYS A 404 15.24 -8.88 27.25
C LYS A 404 13.81 -8.41 27.44
N GLN A 405 12.99 -8.53 26.41
CA GLN A 405 11.60 -8.04 26.38
C GLN A 405 11.53 -6.53 26.71
N THR A 406 12.43 -5.75 26.12
CA THR A 406 12.42 -4.29 26.18
C THR A 406 12.06 -3.72 24.81
N TYR A 407 11.47 -2.54 24.76
CA TYR A 407 11.03 -1.94 23.51
C TYR A 407 10.82 -0.43 23.66
N HIS A 408 10.92 0.28 22.56
CA HIS A 408 10.64 1.72 22.50
C HIS A 408 10.20 2.12 21.07
N LYS A 409 9.41 3.17 20.99
CA LYS A 409 9.00 3.76 19.70
C LYS A 409 10.21 4.39 19.02
N VAL A 410 10.34 4.20 17.70
CA VAL A 410 11.35 4.87 16.88
C VAL A 410 10.70 5.99 16.05
N LYS A 411 11.50 6.85 15.38
CA LYS A 411 10.98 7.96 14.60
C LYS A 411 9.95 7.54 13.53
N ASN A 412 10.10 6.36 12.98
CA ASN A 412 9.14 5.82 12.03
C ASN A 412 7.72 5.71 12.61
N TYR A 413 7.59 5.48 13.94
CA TYR A 413 6.29 5.47 14.61
C TYR A 413 5.60 6.84 14.53
N SER A 414 6.27 7.92 14.93
CA SER A 414 5.68 9.26 14.87
C SER A 414 5.44 9.73 13.43
N ILE A 415 6.28 9.34 12.49
CA ILE A 415 6.06 9.62 11.06
C ILE A 415 4.79 8.92 10.56
N ARG A 416 4.56 7.66 10.95
CA ARG A 416 3.31 6.96 10.58
C ARG A 416 2.07 7.60 11.18
N GLN A 417 2.15 8.12 12.41
CA GLN A 417 1.03 8.81 13.03
C GLN A 417 0.56 10.04 12.23
N HIS A 418 1.45 10.71 11.48
CA HIS A 418 1.08 11.83 10.60
C HIS A 418 0.09 11.43 9.51
N PHE A 419 0.08 10.19 9.12
CA PHE A 419 -0.88 9.64 8.17
C PHE A 419 -2.07 9.01 8.89
N SER A 420 -1.82 8.05 9.75
CA SER A 420 -2.83 7.13 10.24
C SER A 420 -3.81 7.75 11.24
N LYS A 421 -3.37 8.69 12.07
CA LYS A 421 -4.27 9.39 13.01
C LYS A 421 -5.21 10.36 12.31
N PHE A 422 -4.81 10.91 11.17
CA PHE A 422 -5.50 12.03 10.53
C PHE A 422 -6.24 11.64 9.26
N ILE A 423 -5.73 10.66 8.50
CA ILE A 423 -6.41 10.10 7.32
C ILE A 423 -6.98 8.74 7.72
N ARG A 424 -8.26 8.72 8.04
CA ARG A 424 -8.95 7.57 8.62
C ARG A 424 -9.76 6.80 7.57
N PRO A 425 -10.26 5.58 7.89
CA PRO A 425 -11.20 4.89 7.01
C PRO A 425 -12.39 5.77 6.62
N GLY A 426 -12.78 5.69 5.34
CA GLY A 426 -13.83 6.52 4.76
C GLY A 426 -13.35 7.84 4.17
N TYR A 427 -12.12 8.29 4.50
CA TYR A 427 -11.56 9.51 3.89
C TYR A 427 -11.32 9.31 2.41
N THR A 428 -11.43 10.38 1.65
CA THR A 428 -11.16 10.40 0.21
C THR A 428 -9.88 11.18 -0.05
N PHE A 429 -8.91 10.57 -0.72
CA PHE A 429 -7.72 11.29 -1.16
C PHE A 429 -8.07 12.28 -2.27
N LEU A 430 -7.35 13.40 -2.28
CA LEU A 430 -7.48 14.46 -3.27
C LEU A 430 -6.21 14.52 -4.13
N THR A 431 -6.37 14.98 -5.35
CA THR A 431 -5.23 15.26 -6.21
C THR A 431 -4.39 16.40 -5.64
N SER A 432 -3.08 16.19 -5.53
CA SER A 432 -2.08 17.17 -5.14
C SER A 432 -1.00 17.25 -6.20
N LEU A 433 -0.63 18.47 -6.59
CA LEU A 433 0.40 18.73 -7.60
C LEU A 433 1.82 18.66 -7.04
N ASN A 434 1.98 18.46 -5.73
CA ASN A 434 3.28 18.39 -5.08
C ASN A 434 3.61 16.94 -4.69
N GLY A 435 4.69 16.39 -5.24
CA GLY A 435 5.13 15.01 -4.98
C GLY A 435 5.43 14.68 -3.52
N GLN A 436 5.68 15.69 -2.69
CA GLN A 436 5.97 15.55 -1.26
C GLN A 436 4.75 15.92 -0.38
N THR A 437 3.55 15.99 -0.95
CA THR A 437 2.33 16.34 -0.23
C THR A 437 1.20 15.39 -0.59
N LEU A 438 0.49 14.85 0.40
CA LEU A 438 -0.81 14.20 0.25
C LEU A 438 -1.91 15.12 0.80
N ALA A 439 -3.07 15.06 0.17
CA ALA A 439 -4.28 15.71 0.64
C ALA A 439 -5.42 14.70 0.72
N ALA A 440 -6.25 14.82 1.75
CA ALA A 440 -7.45 14.01 1.91
C ALA A 440 -8.56 14.83 2.58
N ARG A 441 -9.81 14.50 2.31
CA ARG A 441 -10.95 15.06 3.02
C ARG A 441 -11.67 13.96 3.81
N ASN A 442 -12.30 14.37 4.92
CA ASN A 442 -13.17 13.47 5.66
C ASN A 442 -14.47 13.18 4.88
N PRO A 443 -15.27 12.17 5.31
CA PRO A 443 -16.53 11.83 4.64
C PRO A 443 -17.56 12.98 4.63
N GLU A 444 -17.53 13.81 5.65
CA GLU A 444 -18.44 14.95 5.82
C GLU A 444 -18.10 16.15 4.91
N GLY A 445 -16.86 16.19 4.38
CA GLY A 445 -16.37 17.27 3.53
C GLY A 445 -16.02 18.58 4.27
N ASP A 446 -16.01 18.55 5.60
CA ASP A 446 -15.77 19.73 6.44
C ASP A 446 -14.34 19.79 7.01
N SER A 447 -13.50 18.84 6.68
CA SER A 447 -12.11 18.79 7.13
C SER A 447 -11.16 18.36 6.01
N LEU A 448 -10.19 19.22 5.71
CA LEU A 448 -9.08 18.94 4.81
C LEU A 448 -7.84 18.55 5.62
N ILE A 449 -7.25 17.42 5.28
CA ILE A 449 -5.97 16.95 5.82
C ILE A 449 -4.88 17.17 4.77
N ILE A 450 -3.79 17.81 5.15
CA ILE A 450 -2.58 17.94 4.33
C ILE A 450 -1.43 17.32 5.11
N VAL A 451 -0.78 16.30 4.53
CA VAL A 451 0.47 15.73 5.05
C VAL A 451 1.59 16.06 4.07
N ALA A 452 2.63 16.72 4.55
CA ALA A 452 3.77 17.10 3.72
C ALA A 452 5.10 16.70 4.37
N ILE A 453 6.04 16.21 3.54
CA ILE A 453 7.37 15.79 3.97
C ILE A 453 8.47 16.64 3.35
N ASN A 454 9.59 16.73 4.05
CA ASN A 454 10.87 17.20 3.52
C ASN A 454 11.94 16.15 3.80
N PRO A 455 12.24 15.24 2.85
CA PRO A 455 13.28 14.22 3.03
C PRO A 455 14.68 14.75 2.76
N ASN A 456 14.87 16.07 2.54
CA ASN A 456 16.12 16.68 2.15
C ASN A 456 16.84 17.34 3.34
N ALA A 457 18.15 17.54 3.19
CA ALA A 457 19.00 18.20 4.18
C ALA A 457 18.83 19.74 4.27
N LEU A 458 18.07 20.33 3.37
CA LEU A 458 17.79 21.77 3.37
C LEU A 458 16.31 22.05 3.63
N PRO A 459 15.97 23.15 4.33
CA PRO A 459 14.59 23.54 4.51
C PRO A 459 13.91 23.84 3.17
N VAL A 460 12.60 23.55 3.10
CA VAL A 460 11.77 23.87 1.93
C VAL A 460 10.55 24.69 2.35
N VAL A 461 10.03 25.47 1.42
CA VAL A 461 8.77 26.24 1.60
C VAL A 461 7.77 25.72 0.58
N HIS A 462 6.59 25.35 1.05
CA HIS A 462 5.47 24.95 0.21
C HIS A 462 4.34 25.96 0.29
N ARG A 463 3.55 26.05 -0.78
CA ARG A 463 2.36 26.89 -0.87
C ARG A 463 1.21 26.11 -1.45
N ALA A 464 0.17 25.87 -0.64
CA ALA A 464 -1.07 25.23 -1.07
C ALA A 464 -2.12 26.30 -1.40
N ASP A 465 -2.61 26.29 -2.62
CA ASP A 465 -3.77 27.10 -3.02
C ASP A 465 -5.05 26.35 -2.68
N LEU A 466 -5.82 26.92 -1.76
CA LEU A 466 -7.10 26.39 -1.26
C LEU A 466 -8.28 27.23 -1.78
N SER A 467 -8.13 27.93 -2.89
CA SER A 467 -9.15 28.86 -3.43
C SER A 467 -10.43 28.17 -3.89
N PHE A 468 -10.40 26.83 -4.03
CA PHE A 468 -11.58 26.02 -4.36
C PHE A 468 -12.49 25.74 -3.15
N TYR A 469 -12.09 26.09 -1.95
CA TYR A 469 -12.96 26.06 -0.77
C TYR A 469 -13.71 27.38 -0.61
N GLU A 470 -14.97 27.32 -0.17
CA GLU A 470 -15.79 28.51 0.09
C GLU A 470 -15.27 29.24 1.31
N SER A 471 -15.02 28.51 2.39
CA SER A 471 -14.40 29.03 3.60
C SER A 471 -13.28 28.12 4.10
N ILE A 472 -12.31 28.72 4.78
CA ILE A 472 -11.17 28.05 5.39
C ILE A 472 -10.99 28.67 6.77
N SER A 473 -11.04 27.86 7.83
CA SER A 473 -10.83 28.31 9.19
C SER A 473 -9.38 28.77 9.40
N SER A 474 -9.21 29.88 10.08
CA SER A 474 -7.90 30.31 10.59
C SER A 474 -7.47 29.50 11.83
N GLU A 475 -8.41 28.84 12.49
CA GLU A 475 -8.16 27.92 13.61
C GLU A 475 -7.91 26.51 13.06
N LEU A 476 -6.70 26.26 12.60
CA LEU A 476 -6.28 24.96 12.11
C LEU A 476 -5.27 24.31 13.07
N THR A 477 -5.18 22.99 13.03
CA THR A 477 -4.16 22.24 13.75
C THR A 477 -2.98 21.97 12.82
N ALA A 478 -1.76 22.26 13.29
CA ALA A 478 -0.52 21.92 12.59
C ALA A 478 0.42 21.18 13.56
N LEU A 479 0.82 19.97 13.17
CA LEU A 479 1.69 19.13 13.97
C LEU A 479 2.91 18.72 13.13
N ARG A 480 4.10 18.74 13.75
CA ARG A 480 5.36 18.40 13.07
C ARG A 480 6.12 17.31 13.81
N SER A 481 6.79 16.46 13.04
CA SER A 481 7.87 15.59 13.53
C SER A 481 9.15 15.91 12.79
N SER A 482 10.27 15.84 13.52
CA SER A 482 11.63 16.04 13.02
C SER A 482 12.59 15.17 13.84
N GLU A 483 13.87 15.32 13.71
CA GLU A 483 14.85 14.61 14.56
C GLU A 483 14.55 14.79 16.06
N THR A 484 14.09 15.98 16.46
CA THR A 484 13.88 16.36 17.87
C THR A 484 12.41 16.54 18.25
N GLU A 485 11.49 16.40 17.33
CA GLU A 485 10.05 16.60 17.54
C GLU A 485 9.27 15.34 17.20
N ASP A 486 8.19 15.07 17.93
CA ASP A 486 7.23 14.00 17.64
C ASP A 486 5.81 14.56 17.78
N LEU A 487 5.09 14.67 16.66
CA LEU A 487 3.75 15.30 16.55
C LEU A 487 3.60 16.57 17.40
N SER A 488 4.62 17.41 17.39
CA SER A 488 4.64 18.65 18.19
C SER A 488 3.90 19.76 17.47
N PRO A 489 3.11 20.59 18.17
CA PRO A 489 2.48 21.76 17.56
C PRO A 489 3.50 22.68 16.91
N THR A 490 3.18 23.21 15.73
CA THR A 490 4.04 24.17 15.01
C THR A 490 3.25 25.37 14.52
N ALA A 491 3.91 26.52 14.50
CA ALA A 491 3.37 27.78 13.95
C ALA A 491 4.15 28.25 12.70
N ASP A 492 4.97 27.37 12.11
CA ASP A 492 5.79 27.70 10.93
C ASP A 492 4.94 27.71 9.63
N TYR A 493 3.79 28.37 9.68
CA TYR A 493 2.89 28.56 8.55
C TYR A 493 2.18 29.91 8.58
N THR A 494 1.64 30.30 7.44
CA THR A 494 0.70 31.43 7.32
C THR A 494 -0.43 31.02 6.39
N LEU A 495 -1.67 31.41 6.74
CA LEU A 495 -2.82 31.30 5.85
C LEU A 495 -3.27 32.69 5.47
N LYS A 496 -3.09 33.08 4.22
CA LYS A 496 -3.45 34.39 3.71
C LYS A 496 -3.98 34.29 2.29
N ASP A 497 -5.07 34.98 2.00
CA ASP A 497 -5.70 34.99 0.67
C ASP A 497 -5.96 33.57 0.11
N ARG A 498 -6.38 32.64 1.00
CA ARG A 498 -6.57 31.22 0.71
C ARG A 498 -5.31 30.46 0.28
N ILE A 499 -4.14 31.03 0.49
CA ILE A 499 -2.84 30.36 0.30
C ILE A 499 -2.28 29.96 1.66
N LEU A 500 -2.13 28.66 1.89
CA LEU A 500 -1.40 28.13 3.02
C LEU A 500 0.08 28.03 2.65
N THR A 501 0.90 28.91 3.22
CA THR A 501 2.36 28.87 3.08
C THR A 501 2.97 28.28 4.33
N TYR A 502 3.83 27.29 4.20
CA TYR A 502 4.46 26.62 5.33
C TYR A 502 5.90 26.24 5.05
N LYS A 503 6.73 26.30 6.10
CA LYS A 503 8.15 25.96 6.06
C LYS A 503 8.38 24.61 6.73
N LEU A 504 9.03 23.72 6.02
CA LEU A 504 9.51 22.44 6.53
C LEU A 504 11.03 22.52 6.76
N PRO A 505 11.51 22.34 8.01
CA PRO A 505 12.92 22.12 8.26
C PRO A 505 13.47 20.94 7.49
N ALA A 506 14.80 20.81 7.44
CA ALA A 506 15.43 19.59 6.93
C ALA A 506 14.89 18.35 7.66
N TYR A 507 14.67 17.27 6.94
CA TYR A 507 14.22 16.00 7.48
C TYR A 507 13.03 16.10 8.43
N SER A 508 11.90 16.57 7.92
CA SER A 508 10.69 16.75 8.71
C SER A 508 9.40 16.37 7.97
N ILE A 509 8.36 16.16 8.73
CA ILE A 509 7.00 15.92 8.25
C ILE A 509 6.04 16.81 9.03
N VAL A 510 5.02 17.34 8.37
CA VAL A 510 3.96 18.12 8.98
C VAL A 510 2.60 17.61 8.56
N THR A 511 1.63 17.67 9.47
CA THR A 511 0.21 17.46 9.16
C THR A 511 -0.58 18.69 9.55
N PHE A 512 -1.41 19.14 8.63
CA PHE A 512 -2.43 20.17 8.86
C PHE A 512 -3.80 19.51 8.88
N VAL A 513 -4.60 19.85 9.88
CA VAL A 513 -6.03 19.58 9.95
C VAL A 513 -6.75 20.90 9.83
N ILE A 514 -7.44 21.11 8.73
CA ILE A 514 -7.99 22.41 8.34
C ILE A 514 -9.52 22.28 8.23
N PRO A 515 -10.30 22.90 9.13
CA PRO A 515 -11.73 23.00 8.94
C PRO A 515 -12.05 23.86 7.71
N VAL A 516 -12.89 23.33 6.82
CA VAL A 516 -13.22 23.93 5.52
C VAL A 516 -14.70 23.80 5.21
N GLU A 517 -15.19 24.65 4.29
CA GLU A 517 -16.45 24.45 3.59
C GLU A 517 -16.15 24.32 2.09
N GLU A 518 -16.63 23.28 1.46
CA GLU A 518 -16.47 23.09 0.02
C GLU A 518 -17.36 24.05 -0.75
N SER A 519 -16.85 24.65 -1.81
CA SER A 519 -17.65 25.50 -2.69
C SER A 519 -18.64 24.65 -3.47
N ALA A 520 -19.89 25.06 -3.53
CA ALA A 520 -20.91 24.44 -4.38
C ALA A 520 -20.52 24.43 -5.87
N ASP A 521 -19.65 25.37 -6.29
CA ASP A 521 -19.10 25.49 -7.64
C ASP A 521 -17.75 24.75 -7.83
N ALA A 522 -17.36 23.90 -6.88
CA ALA A 522 -16.10 23.14 -6.95
C ALA A 522 -16.07 22.07 -8.05
N ASP A 523 -17.14 21.99 -8.85
CA ASP A 523 -17.20 21.16 -10.04
C ASP A 523 -15.95 21.29 -10.91
N ASN A 524 -15.62 20.23 -11.64
CA ASN A 524 -14.47 20.06 -12.55
C ASN A 524 -14.34 21.17 -13.65
N ALA A 525 -14.90 22.33 -13.42
CA ALA A 525 -14.82 23.46 -14.34
C ALA A 525 -13.39 24.02 -14.38
N ILE A 526 -12.85 24.13 -15.59
CA ILE A 526 -11.61 24.86 -15.82
C ILE A 526 -11.83 26.30 -15.43
N ARG A 527 -11.10 26.78 -14.42
CA ARG A 527 -11.17 28.18 -13.96
C ARG A 527 -10.11 29.03 -14.65
N PRO A 528 -10.47 30.19 -15.21
CA PRO A 528 -9.49 31.10 -15.79
C PRO A 528 -8.43 31.54 -14.77
N GLY A 529 -7.17 31.56 -15.21
CA GLY A 529 -6.06 32.04 -14.37
C GLY A 529 -5.38 30.97 -13.50
N LEU A 530 -5.91 29.75 -13.44
CA LEU A 530 -5.22 28.64 -12.79
C LEU A 530 -4.38 27.84 -13.79
N PRO A 531 -3.20 27.37 -13.41
CA PRO A 531 -2.40 26.50 -14.24
C PRO A 531 -3.03 25.08 -14.29
N TYR A 532 -3.16 24.54 -15.48
CA TYR A 532 -3.57 23.17 -15.73
C TYR A 532 -2.52 22.47 -16.55
N TRP A 533 -2.32 21.18 -16.30
CA TRP A 533 -1.46 20.34 -17.10
C TRP A 533 -2.31 19.52 -18.06
N ILE A 534 -1.81 19.33 -19.26
CA ILE A 534 -2.48 18.55 -20.29
C ILE A 534 -1.69 17.28 -20.49
N CYS A 535 -2.29 16.15 -20.14
CA CYS A 535 -1.67 14.84 -20.23
C CYS A 535 -2.38 13.97 -21.26
N PRO A 536 -1.64 13.18 -22.08
CA PRO A 536 -2.26 12.18 -22.94
C PRO A 536 -2.99 11.11 -22.11
N ARG A 537 -4.09 10.60 -22.61
CA ARG A 537 -4.85 9.53 -21.93
C ARG A 537 -4.03 8.26 -21.68
N ASN A 538 -3.17 7.90 -22.64
CA ASN A 538 -2.34 6.70 -22.61
C ASN A 538 -0.99 6.88 -21.89
N ALA A 539 -0.73 8.06 -21.38
CA ALA A 539 0.46 8.44 -20.63
C ALA A 539 0.09 9.56 -19.63
N ALA A 540 -0.86 9.25 -18.75
CA ALA A 540 -1.43 10.22 -17.79
C ALA A 540 -0.41 10.79 -16.79
N ASP A 541 0.77 10.17 -16.69
CA ASP A 541 1.92 10.61 -15.93
C ASP A 541 2.82 11.62 -16.68
N GLN A 542 2.51 11.93 -17.94
CA GLN A 542 3.28 12.82 -18.78
C GLN A 542 2.46 14.04 -19.19
N ALA A 543 2.84 15.19 -18.71
CA ALA A 543 2.22 16.45 -19.12
C ALA A 543 2.96 17.10 -20.30
N LEU A 544 2.23 17.84 -21.11
CA LEU A 544 2.84 18.74 -22.08
C LEU A 544 3.49 19.91 -21.33
N GLN A 545 4.76 20.16 -21.57
CA GLN A 545 5.50 21.30 -21.06
C GLN A 545 5.20 22.57 -21.85
#